data_951d3b2e82d691271b092a14a7980184
#
_entry.id   951d3b2e82d691271b092a14a7980184
#
_cell.length_a   1.000
_cell.length_b   1.000
_cell.length_c   1.000
_cell.angle_alpha   90.00
_cell.angle_beta   90.00
_cell.angle_gamma   90.00
#
_symmetry.space_group_name_H-M   'P 1'
#
loop_
_entity.id
_entity.type
_entity.pdbx_description
1 polymer ?
#
loop_
_entity_poly.entity_id
_entity_poly.type
_entity_poly.pdbx_seq_one_letter_code
_entity_poly.pdbx_strand_id
1 'polypeptide(L)'
;MSTQVSELFDADRWAPVAGFDGLDDITYHHDRSGRIARVAFDRPEVRNAFRPRTVDELFRALEDARTNPRIGVVILTGNGPSPKDGGWAFCSGGDQRIRGRDGYRYSDGETAEGIDAARNGRLHILEVQRLIRFMPKVVIAAVPGWAAGGGHSLHVVCDLTIASAEHGRFKQTDADVGSFDAGYGSAYFARQIGQKNAREVFFLAREYSAQRAYEMGAVNAVVPHGELEATAVEWAETILTKSPTAIRMLKYAFNAVDDGLVGQQLFAGETTRLAYGTDEAVEGRDSFLEKREPDWSPFPWQF
;
A
#
# COMPACT_ATOMS: atom_id res chain seq x y z
N MET A 1 -22.69 14.88 17.88
CA MET A 1 -22.59 13.47 17.47
C MET A 1 -21.11 13.14 17.54
N SER A 2 -20.74 12.15 18.34
CA SER A 2 -19.34 11.69 18.40
C SER A 2 -18.99 11.12 17.03
N THR A 3 -18.09 11.78 16.31
CA THR A 3 -17.59 11.27 15.04
C THR A 3 -16.55 10.21 15.35
N GLN A 4 -17.02 9.01 15.71
CA GLN A 4 -16.14 7.84 15.82
C GLN A 4 -15.62 7.54 14.41
N VAL A 5 -14.31 7.50 14.24
CA VAL A 5 -13.66 7.25 12.94
C VAL A 5 -14.05 5.88 12.39
N SER A 6 -14.02 4.85 13.24
CA SER A 6 -14.40 3.46 12.92
C SER A 6 -14.64 2.71 14.22
N GLU A 7 -15.42 1.63 14.21
CA GLU A 7 -15.59 0.78 15.40
C GLU A 7 -14.29 0.09 15.85
N LEU A 8 -13.35 -0.15 14.91
CA LEU A 8 -12.04 -0.75 15.20
C LEU A 8 -10.97 0.29 15.57
N PHE A 9 -11.29 1.59 15.46
CA PHE A 9 -10.34 2.68 15.69
C PHE A 9 -10.11 2.93 17.18
N ASP A 10 -8.87 2.79 17.62
CA ASP A 10 -8.42 3.11 18.98
C ASP A 10 -7.99 4.59 19.06
N ALA A 11 -8.85 5.45 19.59
CA ALA A 11 -8.60 6.88 19.75
C ALA A 11 -7.44 7.18 20.73
N ASP A 12 -7.12 6.27 21.64
CA ASP A 12 -6.01 6.45 22.57
C ASP A 12 -4.66 6.17 21.92
N ARG A 13 -4.64 5.38 20.86
CA ARG A 13 -3.43 5.05 20.10
C ARG A 13 -3.14 6.06 18.99
N TRP A 14 -4.15 6.49 18.27
CA TRP A 14 -4.01 7.25 17.04
C TRP A 14 -4.21 8.76 17.25
N ALA A 15 -3.40 9.55 16.57
CA ALA A 15 -3.54 11.00 16.52
C ALA A 15 -3.62 11.47 15.06
N PRO A 16 -4.47 12.47 14.75
CA PRO A 16 -4.54 13.05 13.41
C PRO A 16 -3.20 13.70 13.03
N VAL A 17 -2.87 13.67 11.74
CA VAL A 17 -1.64 14.25 11.22
C VAL A 17 -1.88 15.71 10.84
N ALA A 18 -1.07 16.62 11.38
CA ALA A 18 -1.18 18.04 11.08
C ALA A 18 -1.04 18.32 9.58
N GLY A 19 -1.89 19.19 9.05
CA GLY A 19 -1.92 19.53 7.63
C GLY A 19 -2.75 18.56 6.76
N PHE A 20 -3.42 17.57 7.39
CA PHE A 20 -4.34 16.64 6.73
C PHE A 20 -5.79 16.76 7.22
N ASP A 21 -6.15 17.91 7.79
CA ASP A 21 -7.49 18.14 8.36
C ASP A 21 -8.60 18.25 7.30
N GLY A 22 -8.26 18.42 6.03
CA GLY A 22 -9.20 18.59 4.92
C GLY A 22 -9.40 17.33 4.06
N LEU A 23 -9.17 16.13 4.62
CA LEU A 23 -9.45 14.87 3.92
C LEU A 23 -10.94 14.53 4.05
N ASP A 24 -11.56 14.13 2.93
CA ASP A 24 -12.98 13.77 2.89
C ASP A 24 -13.24 12.28 2.69
N ASP A 25 -12.37 11.60 1.95
CA ASP A 25 -12.57 10.22 1.51
C ASP A 25 -11.67 9.22 2.23
N ILE A 26 -10.69 9.72 3.00
CA ILE A 26 -9.82 8.89 3.82
C ILE A 26 -9.59 9.53 5.20
N THR A 27 -9.08 8.73 6.12
CA THR A 27 -8.48 9.26 7.36
C THR A 27 -6.99 8.93 7.41
N TYR A 28 -6.19 9.86 7.96
CA TYR A 28 -4.76 9.70 8.10
C TYR A 28 -4.31 10.03 9.52
N HIS A 29 -3.71 9.04 10.18
CA HIS A 29 -3.27 9.14 11.55
C HIS A 29 -1.85 8.59 11.72
N HIS A 30 -1.15 9.10 12.73
CA HIS A 30 0.06 8.47 13.25
C HIS A 30 -0.25 7.87 14.63
N ASP A 31 0.42 6.77 14.97
CA ASP A 31 0.41 6.30 16.34
C ASP A 31 1.10 7.34 17.26
N ARG A 32 0.87 7.28 18.57
CA ARG A 32 1.43 8.27 19.50
C ARG A 32 2.95 8.28 19.55
N SER A 33 3.62 7.21 19.15
CA SER A 33 5.08 7.18 19.00
C SER A 33 5.56 7.90 17.74
N GLY A 34 4.68 8.15 16.78
CA GLY A 34 4.97 8.73 15.49
C GLY A 34 5.77 7.81 14.56
N ARG A 35 5.70 6.49 14.77
CA ARG A 35 6.46 5.49 14.00
C ARG A 35 5.61 4.61 13.09
N ILE A 36 4.30 4.57 13.32
CA ILE A 36 3.33 3.84 12.51
C ILE A 36 2.33 4.84 11.93
N ALA A 37 2.09 4.75 10.63
CA ALA A 37 1.04 5.50 9.95
C ALA A 37 -0.18 4.60 9.70
N ARG A 38 -1.40 5.10 9.94
CA ARG A 38 -2.66 4.48 9.59
C ARG A 38 -3.34 5.32 8.52
N VAL A 39 -3.52 4.75 7.35
CA VAL A 39 -4.29 5.32 6.24
C VAL A 39 -5.53 4.45 6.06
N ALA A 40 -6.71 5.04 6.10
CA ALA A 40 -7.94 4.29 5.97
C ALA A 40 -8.91 4.96 5.00
N PHE A 41 -9.52 4.17 4.11
CA PHE A 41 -10.67 4.61 3.34
C PHE A 41 -11.81 4.99 4.28
N ASP A 42 -12.51 6.08 4.00
CA ASP A 42 -13.58 6.62 4.86
C ASP A 42 -14.85 6.97 4.07
N ARG A 43 -15.28 6.05 3.23
CA ARG A 43 -16.55 6.08 2.47
C ARG A 43 -17.37 4.80 2.73
N PRO A 44 -17.66 4.47 4.01
CA PRO A 44 -18.29 3.19 4.36
C PRO A 44 -19.68 3.02 3.75
N GLU A 45 -20.42 4.11 3.50
CA GLU A 45 -21.76 4.09 2.90
C GLU A 45 -21.76 3.55 1.45
N VAL A 46 -20.59 3.48 0.81
CA VAL A 46 -20.36 2.93 -0.54
C VAL A 46 -19.31 1.82 -0.54
N ARG A 47 -19.14 1.15 0.59
CA ARG A 47 -18.15 0.08 0.76
C ARG A 47 -16.72 0.55 0.45
N ASN A 48 -16.39 1.78 0.79
CA ASN A 48 -15.08 2.35 0.56
C ASN A 48 -14.65 2.31 -0.92
N ALA A 49 -15.62 2.43 -1.85
CA ALA A 49 -15.32 2.58 -3.26
C ALA A 49 -14.52 3.87 -3.49
N PHE A 50 -13.42 3.78 -4.24
CA PHE A 50 -12.61 4.97 -4.51
C PHE A 50 -13.12 5.75 -5.73
N ARG A 51 -12.93 7.06 -5.67
CA ARG A 51 -13.10 8.02 -6.75
C ARG A 51 -11.80 8.82 -6.94
N PRO A 52 -11.65 9.66 -7.97
CA PRO A 52 -10.42 10.42 -8.20
C PRO A 52 -9.92 11.16 -6.95
N ARG A 53 -10.80 11.83 -6.22
CA ARG A 53 -10.43 12.50 -4.95
C ARG A 53 -9.86 11.53 -3.90
N THR A 54 -10.48 10.38 -3.73
CA THR A 54 -9.97 9.35 -2.81
C THR A 54 -8.53 8.97 -3.16
N VAL A 55 -8.25 8.84 -4.47
CA VAL A 55 -6.92 8.47 -4.97
C VAL A 55 -5.90 9.57 -4.72
N ASP A 56 -6.27 10.84 -4.93
CA ASP A 56 -5.40 11.99 -4.63
C ASP A 56 -5.07 12.07 -3.14
N GLU A 57 -6.07 11.89 -2.28
CA GLU A 57 -5.89 11.90 -0.83
C GLU A 57 -5.02 10.72 -0.36
N LEU A 58 -5.23 9.50 -0.89
CA LEU A 58 -4.38 8.34 -0.63
C LEU A 58 -2.94 8.59 -1.05
N PHE A 59 -2.74 9.11 -2.26
CA PHE A 59 -1.40 9.40 -2.77
C PHE A 59 -0.68 10.40 -1.87
N ARG A 60 -1.37 11.47 -1.47
CA ARG A 60 -0.82 12.51 -0.57
C ARG A 60 -0.44 11.93 0.80
N ALA A 61 -1.31 11.14 1.43
CA ALA A 61 -1.04 10.53 2.74
C ALA A 61 0.09 9.49 2.69
N LEU A 62 0.09 8.64 1.66
CA LEU A 62 1.14 7.63 1.48
C LEU A 62 2.50 8.26 1.11
N GLU A 63 2.51 9.36 0.36
CA GLU A 63 3.74 10.09 0.03
C GLU A 63 4.33 10.79 1.27
N ASP A 64 3.49 11.37 2.13
CA ASP A 64 3.91 11.88 3.43
C ASP A 64 4.52 10.76 4.28
N ALA A 65 3.79 9.64 4.42
CA ALA A 65 4.31 8.48 5.15
C ALA A 65 5.63 7.95 4.55
N ARG A 66 5.78 7.97 3.22
CA ARG A 66 7.01 7.54 2.52
C ARG A 66 8.19 8.43 2.85
N THR A 67 7.99 9.72 2.86
CA THR A 67 9.07 10.72 3.05
C THR A 67 9.37 11.02 4.51
N ASN A 68 8.44 10.77 5.42
CA ASN A 68 8.64 11.02 6.85
C ASN A 68 9.66 10.04 7.46
N PRO A 69 10.84 10.50 7.91
CA PRO A 69 11.90 9.61 8.38
C PRO A 69 11.57 8.86 9.67
N ARG A 70 10.54 9.28 10.42
CA ARG A 70 10.13 8.60 11.65
C ARG A 70 9.21 7.41 11.39
N ILE A 71 8.39 7.46 10.34
CA ILE A 71 7.48 6.37 10.00
C ILE A 71 8.27 5.18 9.45
N GLY A 72 8.09 4.01 10.06
CA GLY A 72 8.69 2.75 9.62
C GLY A 72 7.71 1.79 8.98
N VAL A 73 6.44 1.84 9.37
CA VAL A 73 5.38 0.95 8.87
C VAL A 73 4.12 1.75 8.57
N VAL A 74 3.41 1.36 7.51
CA VAL A 74 2.09 1.88 7.14
C VAL A 74 1.05 0.77 7.28
N ILE A 75 -0.06 1.05 7.95
CA ILE A 75 -1.27 0.21 7.97
C ILE A 75 -2.28 0.85 7.03
N LEU A 76 -2.67 0.12 5.99
CA LEU A 76 -3.74 0.50 5.07
C LEU A 76 -4.99 -0.30 5.41
N THR A 77 -6.11 0.37 5.65
CA THR A 77 -7.37 -0.27 6.06
C THR A 77 -8.60 0.46 5.52
N GLY A 78 -9.78 0.08 5.94
CA GLY A 78 -11.04 0.75 5.65
C GLY A 78 -11.86 1.01 6.91
N ASN A 79 -12.35 2.22 7.09
CA ASN A 79 -13.25 2.57 8.18
C ASN A 79 -14.64 1.97 7.94
N GLY A 80 -15.35 1.71 9.03
CA GLY A 80 -16.68 1.11 9.03
C GLY A 80 -17.25 0.99 10.44
N PRO A 81 -18.43 0.33 10.58
CA PRO A 81 -19.21 -0.31 9.52
C PRO A 81 -19.98 0.68 8.62
N SER A 82 -20.54 0.18 7.52
CA SER A 82 -21.45 0.96 6.69
C SER A 82 -22.71 1.35 7.46
N PRO A 83 -23.10 2.64 7.45
CA PRO A 83 -24.33 3.08 8.14
C PRO A 83 -25.63 2.53 7.50
N LYS A 84 -25.53 1.95 6.30
CA LYS A 84 -26.70 1.43 5.58
C LYS A 84 -27.14 0.04 6.04
N ASP A 85 -26.18 -0.82 6.38
CA ASP A 85 -26.43 -2.25 6.61
C ASP A 85 -25.44 -2.93 7.55
N GLY A 86 -24.57 -2.16 8.20
CA GLY A 86 -23.57 -2.70 9.13
C GLY A 86 -22.43 -3.48 8.48
N GLY A 87 -22.35 -3.50 7.13
CA GLY A 87 -21.32 -4.28 6.44
C GLY A 87 -19.97 -3.58 6.39
N TRP A 88 -18.92 -4.38 6.33
CA TRP A 88 -17.55 -3.94 6.33
C TRP A 88 -16.89 -4.01 4.95
N ALA A 89 -15.96 -3.09 4.68
CA ALA A 89 -15.12 -3.13 3.49
C ALA A 89 -13.73 -2.52 3.76
N PHE A 90 -12.73 -3.16 3.21
CA PHE A 90 -11.43 -2.55 2.98
C PHE A 90 -11.57 -1.51 1.88
N CYS A 91 -11.86 -1.97 0.66
CA CYS A 91 -12.17 -1.15 -0.49
C CYS A 91 -12.86 -2.01 -1.56
N SER A 92 -13.99 -1.57 -2.07
CA SER A 92 -14.75 -2.28 -3.10
C SER A 92 -14.35 -1.94 -4.55
N GLY A 93 -13.21 -1.25 -4.73
CA GLY A 93 -12.73 -0.86 -6.05
C GLY A 93 -13.20 0.51 -6.50
N GLY A 94 -13.12 0.77 -7.80
CA GLY A 94 -13.54 2.04 -8.37
C GLY A 94 -15.04 2.25 -8.30
N ASP A 95 -15.48 3.45 -7.95
CA ASP A 95 -16.89 3.81 -7.84
C ASP A 95 -17.57 3.78 -9.23
N GLN A 96 -18.28 2.70 -9.52
CA GLN A 96 -18.91 2.48 -10.83
C GLN A 96 -19.99 3.53 -11.17
N ARG A 97 -20.53 4.25 -10.18
CA ARG A 97 -21.56 5.28 -10.40
C ARG A 97 -21.03 6.49 -11.17
N ILE A 98 -19.71 6.72 -11.12
CA ILE A 98 -19.04 7.86 -11.76
C ILE A 98 -18.13 7.43 -12.93
N ARG A 99 -18.11 6.12 -13.26
CA ARG A 99 -17.35 5.62 -14.41
C ARG A 99 -18.09 5.91 -15.71
N GLY A 100 -17.55 6.80 -16.56
CA GLY A 100 -18.01 7.07 -17.91
C GLY A 100 -17.19 6.33 -18.97
N ARG A 101 -17.44 6.65 -20.24
CA ARG A 101 -16.63 6.14 -21.36
C ARG A 101 -15.16 6.58 -21.27
N ASP A 102 -14.92 7.76 -20.69
CA ASP A 102 -13.59 8.35 -20.53
C ASP A 102 -12.93 7.97 -19.20
N GLY A 103 -13.48 7.00 -18.48
CA GLY A 103 -13.01 6.56 -17.18
C GLY A 103 -13.70 7.28 -16.02
N TYR A 104 -12.99 7.42 -14.90
CA TYR A 104 -13.50 8.06 -13.68
C TYR A 104 -13.29 9.57 -13.74
N ARG A 105 -14.32 10.34 -13.38
CA ARG A 105 -14.28 11.80 -13.42
C ARG A 105 -14.34 12.38 -12.01
N TYR A 106 -13.72 13.55 -11.85
CA TYR A 106 -13.97 14.39 -10.69
C TYR A 106 -15.39 14.93 -10.71
N SER A 107 -15.98 15.15 -9.54
CA SER A 107 -17.23 15.91 -9.44
C SER A 107 -16.99 17.39 -9.71
N ASP A 108 -18.04 18.13 -10.07
CA ASP A 108 -17.96 19.57 -10.28
C ASP A 108 -17.43 20.25 -9.00
N GLY A 109 -16.40 21.07 -9.15
CA GLY A 109 -15.73 21.77 -8.05
C GLY A 109 -14.63 20.99 -7.31
N GLU A 110 -14.40 19.72 -7.64
CA GLU A 110 -13.30 18.90 -7.05
C GLU A 110 -11.99 19.02 -7.82
N THR A 111 -11.99 19.59 -9.02
CA THR A 111 -10.77 19.77 -9.80
C THR A 111 -9.95 20.93 -9.26
N ALA A 112 -8.76 20.65 -8.74
CA ALA A 112 -7.75 21.68 -8.55
C ALA A 112 -7.27 22.20 -9.92
N GLU A 113 -6.96 23.49 -10.03
CA GLU A 113 -6.31 24.05 -11.21
C GLU A 113 -5.06 23.24 -11.57
N GLY A 114 -4.94 22.81 -12.82
CA GLY A 114 -3.76 22.13 -13.33
C GLY A 114 -3.79 20.60 -13.31
N ILE A 115 -4.89 19.95 -12.90
CA ILE A 115 -5.02 18.51 -13.04
C ILE A 115 -5.28 18.13 -14.50
N ASP A 116 -4.35 17.37 -15.08
CA ASP A 116 -4.48 16.84 -16.44
C ASP A 116 -5.69 15.90 -16.55
N ALA A 117 -6.66 16.25 -17.41
CA ALA A 117 -7.85 15.45 -17.66
C ALA A 117 -7.52 14.03 -18.14
N ALA A 118 -6.38 13.83 -18.83
CA ALA A 118 -5.91 12.52 -19.23
C ALA A 118 -5.45 11.66 -18.03
N ARG A 119 -4.97 12.27 -16.96
CA ARG A 119 -4.64 11.60 -15.70
C ARG A 119 -5.91 11.07 -15.03
N ASN A 120 -7.00 11.82 -15.07
CA ASN A 120 -8.27 11.43 -14.46
C ASN A 120 -8.89 10.20 -15.12
N GLY A 121 -8.78 10.08 -16.46
CA GLY A 121 -9.32 8.94 -17.21
C GLY A 121 -8.56 7.63 -17.01
N ARG A 122 -7.32 7.67 -16.51
CA ARG A 122 -6.40 6.53 -16.43
C ARG A 122 -6.37 5.82 -15.09
N LEU A 123 -7.42 5.82 -14.28
CA LEU A 123 -7.36 5.16 -12.98
C LEU A 123 -6.04 5.43 -12.25
N HIS A 124 -5.87 6.62 -11.79
CA HIS A 124 -4.70 7.09 -11.04
C HIS A 124 -4.32 6.18 -9.84
N ILE A 125 -5.22 5.26 -9.47
CA ILE A 125 -4.98 4.22 -8.48
C ILE A 125 -3.72 3.37 -8.78
N LEU A 126 -3.33 3.24 -10.04
CA LEU A 126 -2.09 2.53 -10.42
C LEU A 126 -0.85 3.23 -9.88
N GLU A 127 -0.87 4.56 -9.74
CA GLU A 127 0.22 5.31 -9.11
C GLU A 127 0.27 5.08 -7.60
N VAL A 128 -0.88 4.88 -6.95
CA VAL A 128 -0.94 4.47 -5.53
C VAL A 128 -0.36 3.06 -5.37
N GLN A 129 -0.73 2.12 -6.24
CA GLN A 129 -0.15 0.76 -6.23
C GLN A 129 1.37 0.81 -6.39
N ARG A 130 1.86 1.62 -7.35
CA ARG A 130 3.29 1.83 -7.57
C ARG A 130 3.98 2.44 -6.35
N LEU A 131 3.36 3.45 -5.72
CA LEU A 131 3.88 4.08 -4.51
C LEU A 131 4.01 3.07 -3.36
N ILE A 132 2.99 2.25 -3.11
CA ILE A 132 3.02 1.18 -2.09
C ILE A 132 4.15 0.21 -2.36
N ARG A 133 4.27 -0.27 -3.61
CA ARG A 133 5.28 -1.26 -3.98
C ARG A 133 6.71 -0.74 -3.82
N PHE A 134 6.94 0.52 -4.18
CA PHE A 134 8.29 1.09 -4.24
C PHE A 134 8.69 1.92 -3.02
N MET A 135 7.78 2.18 -2.08
CA MET A 135 8.18 2.90 -0.87
C MET A 135 9.14 2.06 0.01
N PRO A 136 10.13 2.71 0.67
CA PRO A 136 11.13 2.02 1.49
C PRO A 136 10.61 1.59 2.86
N LYS A 137 9.33 1.26 2.97
CA LYS A 137 8.63 0.95 4.22
C LYS A 137 7.67 -0.20 4.00
N VAL A 138 7.45 -0.99 5.05
CA VAL A 138 6.45 -2.06 4.99
C VAL A 138 5.05 -1.48 5.02
N VAL A 139 4.18 -1.98 4.14
CA VAL A 139 2.75 -1.66 4.13
C VAL A 139 1.97 -2.92 4.48
N ILE A 140 1.16 -2.85 5.52
CA ILE A 140 0.28 -3.92 5.99
C ILE A 140 -1.15 -3.57 5.59
N ALA A 141 -1.79 -4.41 4.78
CA ALA A 141 -3.23 -4.33 4.54
C ALA A 141 -3.99 -5.00 5.69
N ALA A 142 -4.75 -4.24 6.46
CA ALA A 142 -5.72 -4.76 7.42
C ALA A 142 -7.10 -4.74 6.77
N VAL A 143 -7.64 -5.92 6.43
CA VAL A 143 -8.83 -6.09 5.59
C VAL A 143 -10.05 -6.39 6.47
N PRO A 144 -10.87 -5.36 6.84
CA PRO A 144 -12.00 -5.55 7.76
C PRO A 144 -13.23 -6.18 7.08
N GLY A 145 -13.27 -6.21 5.75
CA GLY A 145 -14.41 -6.70 5.00
C GLY A 145 -14.09 -6.90 3.51
N TRP A 146 -14.93 -6.36 2.62
CA TRP A 146 -14.76 -6.50 1.19
C TRP A 146 -13.47 -5.86 0.67
N ALA A 147 -12.65 -6.67 -0.02
CA ALA A 147 -11.56 -6.23 -0.88
C ALA A 147 -11.90 -6.67 -2.31
N ALA A 148 -12.41 -5.76 -3.14
CA ALA A 148 -12.93 -6.11 -4.46
C ALA A 148 -12.38 -5.23 -5.58
N GLY A 149 -12.23 -5.78 -6.78
CA GLY A 149 -11.70 -5.06 -7.95
C GLY A 149 -10.37 -4.36 -7.66
N GLY A 150 -10.30 -3.03 -7.87
CA GLY A 150 -9.12 -2.24 -7.52
C GLY A 150 -8.74 -2.29 -6.04
N GLY A 151 -9.70 -2.51 -5.14
CA GLY A 151 -9.44 -2.73 -3.70
C GLY A 151 -8.74 -4.07 -3.44
N HIS A 152 -9.09 -5.12 -4.19
CA HIS A 152 -8.35 -6.37 -4.16
C HIS A 152 -6.90 -6.16 -4.66
N SER A 153 -6.73 -5.44 -5.75
CA SER A 153 -5.38 -5.16 -6.28
C SER A 153 -4.52 -4.34 -5.30
N LEU A 154 -5.13 -3.48 -4.47
CA LEU A 154 -4.41 -2.74 -3.43
C LEU A 154 -3.84 -3.64 -2.34
N HIS A 155 -4.61 -4.62 -1.82
CA HIS A 155 -4.03 -5.53 -0.83
C HIS A 155 -2.94 -6.43 -1.42
N VAL A 156 -3.04 -6.79 -2.71
CA VAL A 156 -2.03 -7.58 -3.42
C VAL A 156 -0.67 -6.87 -3.47
N VAL A 157 -0.65 -5.55 -3.64
CA VAL A 157 0.61 -4.78 -3.69
C VAL A 157 1.17 -4.42 -2.32
N CYS A 158 0.38 -4.57 -1.25
CA CYS A 158 0.88 -4.45 0.12
C CYS A 158 1.85 -5.60 0.44
N ASP A 159 2.77 -5.37 1.36
CA ASP A 159 3.78 -6.36 1.72
C ASP A 159 3.19 -7.51 2.54
N LEU A 160 2.20 -7.22 3.38
CA LEU A 160 1.51 -8.17 4.23
C LEU A 160 0.01 -7.89 4.23
N THR A 161 -0.79 -8.94 4.42
CA THR A 161 -2.25 -8.83 4.52
C THR A 161 -2.77 -9.63 5.72
N ILE A 162 -3.56 -8.96 6.57
CA ILE A 162 -4.30 -9.57 7.68
C ILE A 162 -5.78 -9.35 7.39
N ALA A 163 -6.62 -10.35 7.55
CA ALA A 163 -8.04 -10.27 7.24
C ALA A 163 -8.94 -10.66 8.41
N SER A 164 -10.10 -10.00 8.50
CA SER A 164 -11.18 -10.39 9.42
C SER A 164 -11.74 -11.76 9.06
N ALA A 165 -11.86 -12.64 10.04
CA ALA A 165 -12.44 -13.97 9.87
C ALA A 165 -13.92 -13.90 9.47
N GLU A 166 -14.67 -13.00 10.10
CA GLU A 166 -16.11 -12.89 9.95
C GLU A 166 -16.51 -12.15 8.66
N HIS A 167 -15.79 -11.05 8.36
CA HIS A 167 -16.20 -10.12 7.32
C HIS A 167 -15.27 -10.08 6.10
N GLY A 168 -14.06 -10.62 6.18
CA GLY A 168 -13.09 -10.62 5.08
C GLY A 168 -13.63 -11.36 3.85
N ARG A 169 -13.78 -10.63 2.73
CA ARG A 169 -14.26 -11.13 1.45
C ARG A 169 -13.38 -10.58 0.33
N PHE A 170 -12.97 -11.46 -0.53
CA PHE A 170 -12.05 -11.14 -1.64
C PHE A 170 -12.73 -11.50 -2.97
N LYS A 171 -12.72 -10.56 -3.91
CA LYS A 171 -13.29 -10.76 -5.23
C LYS A 171 -12.60 -9.91 -6.28
N GLN A 172 -12.23 -10.50 -7.42
CA GLN A 172 -11.93 -9.71 -8.60
C GLN A 172 -13.19 -9.56 -9.46
N THR A 173 -13.57 -8.30 -9.70
CA THR A 173 -14.83 -7.97 -10.38
C THR A 173 -14.64 -7.62 -11.85
N ASP A 174 -13.40 -7.58 -12.34
CA ASP A 174 -13.05 -7.06 -13.66
C ASP A 174 -13.84 -7.71 -14.79
N ALA A 175 -13.91 -9.04 -14.83
CA ALA A 175 -14.65 -9.76 -15.85
C ALA A 175 -16.16 -9.49 -15.79
N ASP A 176 -16.72 -9.25 -14.60
CA ASP A 176 -18.15 -8.92 -14.42
C ASP A 176 -18.50 -7.53 -14.95
N VAL A 177 -17.57 -6.57 -14.89
CA VAL A 177 -17.83 -5.15 -15.20
C VAL A 177 -17.16 -4.67 -16.50
N GLY A 178 -16.61 -5.60 -17.29
CA GLY A 178 -15.94 -5.29 -18.55
C GLY A 178 -14.68 -4.42 -18.37
N SER A 179 -13.92 -4.71 -17.31
CA SER A 179 -12.64 -4.09 -17.00
C SER A 179 -11.53 -5.14 -16.94
N PHE A 180 -10.29 -4.73 -16.69
CA PHE A 180 -9.18 -5.64 -16.44
C PHE A 180 -8.03 -4.92 -15.74
N ASP A 181 -7.48 -5.54 -14.70
CA ASP A 181 -6.21 -5.14 -14.10
C ASP A 181 -5.08 -5.93 -14.77
N ALA A 182 -4.44 -5.32 -15.76
CA ALA A 182 -3.31 -5.91 -16.47
C ALA A 182 -1.95 -5.64 -15.80
N GLY A 183 -1.97 -5.01 -14.64
CA GLY A 183 -0.79 -4.61 -13.88
C GLY A 183 -0.48 -5.55 -12.72
N TYR A 184 -0.16 -4.96 -11.57
CA TYR A 184 0.20 -5.71 -10.37
C TYR A 184 -0.94 -6.59 -9.85
N GLY A 185 -2.19 -6.13 -9.93
CA GLY A 185 -3.35 -6.87 -9.43
C GLY A 185 -3.50 -8.26 -10.04
N SER A 186 -3.14 -8.45 -11.31
CA SER A 186 -3.17 -9.78 -11.94
C SER A 186 -1.80 -10.46 -11.98
N ALA A 187 -0.81 -9.80 -12.56
CA ALA A 187 0.50 -10.42 -12.83
C ALA A 187 1.27 -10.72 -11.54
N TYR A 188 1.28 -9.81 -10.58
CA TYR A 188 1.95 -10.02 -9.31
C TYR A 188 1.18 -10.99 -8.40
N PHE A 189 -0.16 -10.90 -8.39
CA PHE A 189 -0.99 -11.84 -7.65
C PHE A 189 -0.76 -13.30 -8.10
N ALA A 190 -0.61 -13.53 -9.42
CA ALA A 190 -0.31 -14.84 -9.94
C ALA A 190 1.06 -15.40 -9.48
N ARG A 191 2.00 -14.55 -9.10
CA ARG A 191 3.27 -14.96 -8.49
C ARG A 191 3.11 -15.34 -7.02
N GLN A 192 2.21 -14.66 -6.31
CA GLN A 192 1.93 -14.93 -4.89
C GLN A 192 1.20 -16.25 -4.70
N ILE A 193 0.13 -16.51 -5.47
CA ILE A 193 -0.78 -17.64 -5.26
C ILE A 193 -0.72 -18.72 -6.34
N GLY A 194 0.13 -18.54 -7.33
CA GLY A 194 0.24 -19.42 -8.48
C GLY A 194 -0.81 -19.15 -9.57
N GLN A 195 -0.45 -19.46 -10.81
CA GLN A 195 -1.22 -19.16 -12.03
C GLN A 195 -2.64 -19.75 -12.01
N LYS A 196 -2.84 -20.95 -11.47
CA LYS A 196 -4.16 -21.59 -11.48
C LYS A 196 -5.15 -20.87 -10.57
N ASN A 197 -4.75 -20.59 -9.33
CA ASN A 197 -5.59 -19.85 -8.39
C ASN A 197 -5.88 -18.43 -8.89
N ALA A 198 -4.86 -17.71 -9.39
CA ALA A 198 -5.05 -16.37 -9.91
C ALA A 198 -6.04 -16.34 -11.09
N ARG A 199 -5.91 -17.24 -12.04
CA ARG A 199 -6.86 -17.35 -13.18
C ARG A 199 -8.27 -17.72 -12.71
N GLU A 200 -8.42 -18.58 -11.72
CA GLU A 200 -9.71 -18.90 -11.12
C GLU A 200 -10.37 -17.65 -10.55
N VAL A 201 -9.62 -16.86 -9.75
CA VAL A 201 -10.12 -15.63 -9.13
C VAL A 201 -10.55 -14.61 -10.20
N PHE A 202 -9.73 -14.38 -11.23
CA PHE A 202 -10.02 -13.38 -12.26
C PHE A 202 -11.07 -13.83 -13.28
N PHE A 203 -11.03 -15.09 -13.72
CA PHE A 203 -11.91 -15.56 -14.79
C PHE A 203 -13.31 -15.92 -14.30
N LEU A 204 -13.41 -16.44 -13.08
CA LEU A 204 -14.71 -16.82 -12.51
C LEU A 204 -15.37 -15.70 -11.70
N ALA A 205 -14.59 -14.66 -11.32
CA ALA A 205 -15.06 -13.51 -10.54
C ALA A 205 -15.89 -13.91 -9.30
N ARG A 206 -15.53 -15.04 -8.67
CA ARG A 206 -16.21 -15.56 -7.46
C ARG A 206 -15.76 -14.81 -6.23
N GLU A 207 -16.61 -14.86 -5.21
CA GLU A 207 -16.29 -14.43 -3.86
C GLU A 207 -15.50 -15.51 -3.12
N TYR A 208 -14.46 -15.09 -2.40
CA TYR A 208 -13.62 -15.94 -1.57
C TYR A 208 -13.62 -15.40 -0.12
N SER A 209 -13.79 -16.30 0.85
CA SER A 209 -13.65 -15.96 2.26
C SER A 209 -12.18 -15.63 2.62
N ALA A 210 -11.99 -14.97 3.76
CA ALA A 210 -10.66 -14.73 4.31
C ALA A 210 -9.87 -16.05 4.48
N GLN A 211 -10.53 -17.10 4.97
CA GLN A 211 -9.90 -18.41 5.15
C GLN A 211 -9.45 -19.01 3.82
N ARG A 212 -10.27 -18.92 2.76
CA ARG A 212 -9.86 -19.43 1.45
C ARG A 212 -8.72 -18.61 0.84
N ALA A 213 -8.72 -17.29 1.02
CA ALA A 213 -7.63 -16.42 0.58
C ALA A 213 -6.31 -16.74 1.32
N TYR A 214 -6.39 -17.07 2.61
CA TYR A 214 -5.25 -17.56 3.39
C TYR A 214 -4.70 -18.90 2.85
N GLU A 215 -5.58 -19.86 2.59
CA GLU A 215 -5.20 -21.16 2.01
C GLU A 215 -4.53 -21.05 0.63
N MET A 216 -4.94 -20.06 -0.16
CA MET A 216 -4.32 -19.74 -1.45
C MET A 216 -2.95 -19.05 -1.31
N GLY A 217 -2.61 -18.52 -0.14
CA GLY A 217 -1.41 -17.72 0.10
C GLY A 217 -1.56 -16.24 -0.24
N ALA A 218 -2.78 -15.74 -0.42
CA ALA A 218 -3.06 -14.32 -0.67
C ALA A 218 -3.11 -13.47 0.61
N VAL A 219 -3.32 -14.10 1.77
CA VAL A 219 -3.46 -13.48 3.09
C VAL A 219 -2.49 -14.16 4.07
N ASN A 220 -1.81 -13.38 4.89
CA ASN A 220 -0.82 -13.89 5.85
C ASN A 220 -1.44 -14.39 7.16
N ALA A 221 -2.56 -13.79 7.57
CA ALA A 221 -3.28 -14.19 8.78
C ALA A 221 -4.78 -13.87 8.68
N VAL A 222 -5.59 -14.70 9.33
CA VAL A 222 -7.03 -14.50 9.52
C VAL A 222 -7.28 -14.45 11.01
N VAL A 223 -7.87 -13.35 11.48
CA VAL A 223 -8.06 -13.07 12.91
C VAL A 223 -9.51 -12.67 13.20
N PRO A 224 -9.99 -12.81 14.46
CA PRO A 224 -11.27 -12.25 14.85
C PRO A 224 -11.39 -10.77 14.48
N HIS A 225 -12.57 -10.34 14.03
CA HIS A 225 -12.78 -8.98 13.54
C HIS A 225 -12.31 -7.89 14.52
N GLY A 226 -12.68 -8.05 15.80
CA GLY A 226 -12.30 -7.11 16.86
C GLY A 226 -10.78 -7.03 17.14
N GLU A 227 -10.02 -8.02 16.68
CA GLU A 227 -8.55 -8.08 16.87
C GLU A 227 -7.77 -7.58 15.64
N LEU A 228 -8.44 -7.25 14.55
CA LEU A 228 -7.80 -6.97 13.26
C LEU A 228 -6.78 -5.83 13.33
N GLU A 229 -7.19 -4.65 13.80
CA GLU A 229 -6.28 -3.50 13.89
C GLU A 229 -5.21 -3.68 14.98
N ALA A 230 -5.55 -4.33 16.10
CA ALA A 230 -4.60 -4.65 17.15
C ALA A 230 -3.49 -5.59 16.65
N THR A 231 -3.84 -6.63 15.89
CA THR A 231 -2.86 -7.53 15.26
C THR A 231 -1.98 -6.80 14.24
N ALA A 232 -2.57 -5.92 13.43
CA ALA A 232 -1.79 -5.13 12.46
C ALA A 232 -0.77 -4.22 13.18
N VAL A 233 -1.15 -3.64 14.30
CA VAL A 233 -0.25 -2.84 15.15
C VAL A 233 0.84 -3.70 15.79
N GLU A 234 0.52 -4.86 16.34
CA GLU A 234 1.50 -5.80 16.89
C GLU A 234 2.55 -6.20 15.85
N TRP A 235 2.12 -6.48 14.63
CA TRP A 235 3.04 -6.78 13.53
C TRP A 235 3.89 -5.57 13.16
N ALA A 236 3.32 -4.38 13.11
CA ALA A 236 4.05 -3.15 12.87
C ALA A 236 5.11 -2.89 13.95
N GLU A 237 4.76 -3.05 15.23
CA GLU A 237 5.68 -2.93 16.34
C GLU A 237 6.81 -3.97 16.26
N THR A 238 6.49 -5.22 15.89
CA THR A 238 7.49 -6.26 15.65
C THR A 238 8.46 -5.88 14.54
N ILE A 239 7.98 -5.35 13.42
CA ILE A 239 8.81 -4.87 12.31
C ILE A 239 9.72 -3.72 12.77
N LEU A 240 9.20 -2.80 13.57
CA LEU A 240 9.96 -1.67 14.11
C LEU A 240 11.10 -2.06 15.06
N THR A 241 11.16 -3.31 15.54
CA THR A 241 12.32 -3.85 16.28
C THR A 241 13.47 -4.31 15.38
N LYS A 242 13.24 -4.38 14.05
CA LYS A 242 14.22 -4.87 13.09
C LYS A 242 15.06 -3.71 12.51
N SER A 243 16.16 -4.03 11.87
CA SER A 243 17.02 -3.05 11.20
C SER A 243 16.25 -2.36 10.05
N PRO A 244 16.08 -1.03 10.07
CA PRO A 244 15.39 -0.31 9.00
C PRO A 244 16.05 -0.51 7.63
N THR A 245 17.37 -0.56 7.60
CA THR A 245 18.13 -0.80 6.35
C THR A 245 17.88 -2.21 5.83
N ALA A 246 17.94 -3.23 6.70
CA ALA A 246 17.70 -4.61 6.27
C ALA A 246 16.28 -4.80 5.73
N ILE A 247 15.25 -4.28 6.42
CA ILE A 247 13.85 -4.35 5.96
C ILE A 247 13.69 -3.71 4.58
N ARG A 248 14.23 -2.49 4.40
CA ARG A 248 14.15 -1.79 3.11
C ARG A 248 14.84 -2.56 2.00
N MET A 249 16.05 -3.06 2.24
CA MET A 249 16.82 -3.82 1.25
C MET A 249 16.13 -5.14 0.89
N LEU A 250 15.55 -5.83 1.88
CA LEU A 250 14.79 -7.06 1.64
C LEU A 250 13.54 -6.78 0.79
N LYS A 251 12.78 -5.72 1.08
CA LYS A 251 11.62 -5.35 0.25
C LYS A 251 12.03 -5.11 -1.21
N TYR A 252 13.10 -4.36 -1.45
CA TYR A 252 13.59 -4.12 -2.80
C TYR A 252 14.13 -5.39 -3.47
N ALA A 253 14.81 -6.26 -2.73
CA ALA A 253 15.30 -7.52 -3.27
C ALA A 253 14.14 -8.45 -3.71
N PHE A 254 13.07 -8.56 -2.92
CA PHE A 254 11.87 -9.29 -3.31
C PHE A 254 11.20 -8.73 -4.55
N ASN A 255 11.16 -7.40 -4.67
CA ASN A 255 10.49 -6.73 -5.78
C ASN A 255 11.31 -6.73 -7.07
N ALA A 256 12.63 -6.58 -6.98
CA ALA A 256 13.52 -6.41 -8.14
C ALA A 256 13.43 -7.54 -9.17
N VAL A 257 13.22 -8.78 -8.71
CA VAL A 257 13.08 -9.97 -9.59
C VAL A 257 11.89 -9.81 -10.54
N ASP A 258 10.81 -9.21 -10.06
CA ASP A 258 9.56 -9.06 -10.83
C ASP A 258 9.49 -7.74 -11.59
N ASP A 259 10.16 -6.69 -11.09
CA ASP A 259 10.06 -5.34 -11.62
C ASP A 259 11.12 -5.04 -12.70
N GLY A 260 12.00 -5.99 -13.01
CA GLY A 260 13.00 -5.85 -14.07
C GLY A 260 13.90 -4.61 -13.89
N LEU A 261 14.13 -3.85 -14.97
CA LEU A 261 15.00 -2.66 -14.92
C LEU A 261 14.49 -1.57 -13.96
N VAL A 262 13.19 -1.45 -13.73
CA VAL A 262 12.64 -0.49 -12.76
C VAL A 262 13.03 -0.88 -11.34
N GLY A 263 12.90 -2.14 -10.98
CA GLY A 263 13.33 -2.67 -9.69
C GLY A 263 14.85 -2.56 -9.52
N GLN A 264 15.60 -2.86 -10.57
CA GLN A 264 17.07 -2.72 -10.59
C GLN A 264 17.51 -1.26 -10.34
N GLN A 265 16.79 -0.28 -10.92
CA GLN A 265 17.12 1.14 -10.70
C GLN A 265 16.88 1.58 -9.24
N LEU A 266 15.80 1.08 -8.61
CA LEU A 266 15.55 1.35 -7.19
C LEU A 266 16.61 0.71 -6.30
N PHE A 267 16.96 -0.53 -6.56
CA PHE A 267 18.01 -1.26 -5.84
C PHE A 267 19.36 -0.55 -6.01
N ALA A 268 19.68 -0.07 -7.21
CA ALA A 268 20.89 0.67 -7.49
C ALA A 268 21.00 1.95 -6.64
N GLY A 269 19.93 2.72 -6.48
CA GLY A 269 19.91 3.91 -5.62
C GLY A 269 20.29 3.61 -4.17
N GLU A 270 19.74 2.52 -3.61
CA GLU A 270 20.04 2.11 -2.23
C GLU A 270 21.44 1.54 -2.06
N THR A 271 21.89 0.69 -2.98
CA THR A 271 23.26 0.13 -2.94
C THR A 271 24.33 1.20 -3.11
N THR A 272 24.11 2.17 -4.01
CA THR A 272 25.01 3.31 -4.17
C THR A 272 25.11 4.13 -2.88
N ARG A 273 23.96 4.38 -2.22
CA ARG A 273 23.94 5.09 -0.93
C ARG A 273 24.70 4.34 0.16
N LEU A 274 24.58 3.02 0.22
CA LEU A 274 25.33 2.18 1.17
C LEU A 274 26.82 2.19 0.83
N ALA A 275 27.17 2.12 -0.46
CA ALA A 275 28.56 2.15 -0.92
C ALA A 275 29.26 3.45 -0.52
N TYR A 276 28.59 4.60 -0.61
CA TYR A 276 29.16 5.89 -0.18
C TYR A 276 29.52 5.97 1.32
N GLY A 277 28.99 5.07 2.13
CA GLY A 277 29.33 4.94 3.55
C GLY A 277 30.58 4.10 3.83
N THR A 278 31.24 3.56 2.81
CA THR A 278 32.44 2.73 2.96
C THR A 278 33.74 3.56 2.91
N ASP A 279 34.80 3.06 3.53
CA ASP A 279 36.13 3.69 3.47
C ASP A 279 36.69 3.68 2.05
N GLU A 280 36.35 2.68 1.22
CA GLU A 280 36.71 2.68 -0.20
C GLU A 280 36.13 3.88 -0.96
N ALA A 281 34.88 4.23 -0.71
CA ALA A 281 34.24 5.38 -1.34
C ALA A 281 34.87 6.72 -0.85
N VAL A 282 35.32 6.75 0.40
CA VAL A 282 36.05 7.88 0.97
C VAL A 282 37.42 8.04 0.25
N GLU A 283 38.19 6.95 0.11
CA GLU A 283 39.46 6.97 -0.64
C GLU A 283 39.25 7.39 -2.09
N GLY A 284 38.23 6.83 -2.77
CA GLY A 284 37.93 7.20 -4.16
C GLY A 284 37.61 8.68 -4.33
N ARG A 285 36.85 9.27 -3.39
CA ARG A 285 36.53 10.70 -3.40
C ARG A 285 37.77 11.55 -3.10
N ASP A 286 38.50 11.22 -2.04
CA ASP A 286 39.60 12.05 -1.54
C ASP A 286 40.77 12.06 -2.51
N SER A 287 41.14 10.90 -3.08
CA SER A 287 42.16 10.80 -4.12
C SER A 287 41.82 11.66 -5.35
N PHE A 288 40.51 11.64 -5.77
CA PHE A 288 40.07 12.49 -6.88
C PHE A 288 40.20 13.98 -6.58
N LEU A 289 39.81 14.42 -5.38
CA LEU A 289 39.91 15.82 -4.96
C LEU A 289 41.35 16.28 -4.78
N GLU A 290 42.21 15.41 -4.28
CA GLU A 290 43.64 15.65 -4.06
C GLU A 290 44.48 15.49 -5.33
N LYS A 291 43.87 15.02 -6.43
CA LYS A 291 44.53 14.77 -7.72
C LYS A 291 45.71 13.81 -7.60
N ARG A 292 45.58 12.77 -6.79
CA ARG A 292 46.52 11.66 -6.63
C ARG A 292 45.88 10.35 -7.11
N GLU A 293 46.72 9.36 -7.36
CA GLU A 293 46.26 8.00 -7.59
C GLU A 293 45.59 7.43 -6.30
N PRO A 294 44.46 6.70 -6.41
CA PRO A 294 43.86 6.07 -5.28
C PRO A 294 44.71 4.89 -4.78
N ASP A 295 44.74 4.71 -3.46
CA ASP A 295 45.38 3.54 -2.84
C ASP A 295 44.33 2.54 -2.44
N TRP A 296 44.11 1.50 -3.26
CA TRP A 296 43.19 0.42 -2.99
C TRP A 296 43.81 -0.72 -2.17
N SER A 297 45.10 -0.67 -1.82
CA SER A 297 45.79 -1.75 -1.13
C SER A 297 45.29 -2.08 0.25
N PRO A 298 44.66 -1.16 1.04
CA PRO A 298 44.05 -1.49 2.33
C PRO A 298 42.76 -2.28 2.22
N PHE A 299 42.13 -2.33 1.03
CA PHE A 299 40.81 -2.89 0.87
C PHE A 299 40.86 -4.32 0.31
N PRO A 300 40.22 -5.30 0.97
CA PRO A 300 40.25 -6.68 0.51
C PRO A 300 39.35 -6.87 -0.71
N TRP A 301 39.78 -7.70 -1.66
CA TRP A 301 38.96 -8.14 -2.79
C TRP A 301 37.85 -9.15 -2.40
N GLN A 302 37.92 -9.64 -1.18
CA GLN A 302 36.98 -10.64 -0.67
C GLN A 302 36.86 -10.46 0.87
N PHE A 303 35.65 -10.47 1.37
CA PHE A 303 35.36 -10.42 2.82
C PHE A 303 35.41 -11.78 3.45
#